data_a7b5bcd3383f85228ab6f59dffacafb1
#
_entry.id   a7b5bcd3383f85228ab6f59dffacafb1
#
_cell.length_a   1.000
_cell.length_b   1.000
_cell.length_c   1.000
_cell.angle_alpha   90.00
_cell.angle_beta   90.00
_cell.angle_gamma   90.00
#
_symmetry.space_group_name_H-M   'P 1'
#
loop_
_entity.id
_entity.type
_entity.pdbx_description
1 polymer ?
#
loop_
_entity_poly.entity_id
_entity_poly.type
_entity_poly.pdbx_seq_one_letter_code
_entity_poly.pdbx_strand_id
1 'polypeptide(L)'
;MSTSDGFQSEGRSPEELESHVRFLEAEVTDLRHRLTEMPGSSRGLEARLADAQRSLAAVTSQNERLTVTLRDARDQIIKLKEEVDRLAQPPAGFGTFLERNEDDSIDVFTGGRKLRVTASPNVDLDELRYGQEVMLNEALNVVAAMEYEKVGEVVMFKELLADGERVLVIANADEERVVRLADPLLNETLRAGDSLLLEPRSGYVYEKVPKSEVEELVLEEVPDIAYESIGGLAGQIEQIQDAVELPYLYPELFIEHRLKPPKGVLLYGPPGCGKTLIAKAVANSLAKKVAAKTGADGKSYFLNIKGPELLNKYVGETERHIRLVFQRAREKAAAGTPVIVFFDEMDSLFRTRGSGVSSDVENTIVPQLLSEIDGVEALENVLVIGASNREDMIDPAILRPGRLDVKIKIERPDAEGARDIFTKYLVPDLPLHPGDVAEFGGDRQATVDGLIRTTVERMYTESEENRFLEVTYANGDKEILYFKDFNSGAMIQNIVDRAKKMAIKDFLDSKQDQNQKGLRVQHLLQACVDEFKENEDLPNTTNPDDWARISGKKGERIVFIRTLITGKQGTEPGRSIEQVSNTGQYL
;
A
#
# COMPACT_ATOMS: atom_id res chain seq x y z
N MET A 1 1.64 -71.30 -26.66
CA MET A 1 0.26 -71.26 -27.10
C MET A 1 -0.26 -69.85 -27.09
N SER A 2 -0.53 -69.33 -28.07
CA SER A 2 -1.34 -68.60 -28.99
C SER A 2 -0.54 -67.47 -29.65
N THR A 3 -0.04 -67.64 -30.78
CA THR A 3 -0.37 -67.20 -32.16
C THR A 3 -1.09 -65.83 -32.18
N SER A 4 -0.38 -64.82 -32.52
CA SER A 4 -0.89 -63.59 -33.09
C SER A 4 -0.43 -63.56 -34.54
N ASP A 5 -1.32 -63.90 -35.43
CA ASP A 5 -1.17 -63.70 -36.87
C ASP A 5 -0.94 -62.23 -37.18
N GLY A 6 0.21 -62.00 -37.76
CA GLY A 6 0.54 -60.73 -38.37
C GLY A 6 -0.17 -60.60 -39.71
N PHE A 7 -1.09 -59.68 -39.82
CA PHE A 7 -1.54 -59.15 -41.09
C PHE A 7 -0.36 -58.37 -41.70
N GLN A 8 0.40 -59.05 -42.55
CA GLN A 8 1.26 -58.41 -43.54
C GLN A 8 0.36 -57.83 -44.63
N SER A 9 0.02 -56.60 -44.58
CA SER A 9 -0.40 -55.84 -45.72
C SER A 9 0.81 -55.72 -46.65
N GLU A 10 0.87 -56.51 -47.70
CA GLU A 10 1.81 -56.25 -48.82
C GLU A 10 1.45 -54.94 -49.49
N GLY A 11 1.80 -53.86 -48.88
CA GLY A 11 1.92 -52.52 -49.49
C GLY A 11 3.16 -52.58 -50.36
N ARG A 12 3.03 -52.56 -51.69
CA ARG A 12 4.19 -52.37 -52.56
C ARG A 12 5.03 -51.20 -52.11
N SER A 13 6.32 -51.38 -51.99
CA SER A 13 7.20 -50.31 -51.56
C SER A 13 7.19 -49.14 -52.57
N PRO A 14 7.48 -47.94 -52.17
CA PRO A 14 7.59 -46.80 -53.09
C PRO A 14 8.51 -47.10 -54.28
N GLU A 15 9.56 -47.91 -54.09
CA GLU A 15 10.49 -48.35 -55.12
C GLU A 15 9.81 -49.32 -56.10
N GLU A 16 8.90 -50.21 -55.66
CA GLU A 16 8.13 -51.08 -56.53
C GLU A 16 7.10 -50.29 -57.35
N LEU A 17 6.49 -49.28 -56.81
CA LEU A 17 5.59 -48.38 -57.55
C LEU A 17 6.35 -47.50 -58.55
N GLU A 18 7.56 -46.98 -58.21
CA GLU A 18 8.40 -46.33 -59.20
C GLU A 18 8.90 -47.24 -60.31
N SER A 19 9.21 -48.50 -60.01
CA SER A 19 9.59 -49.45 -60.99
C SER A 19 8.41 -49.81 -61.95
N HIS A 20 7.20 -49.87 -61.40
CA HIS A 20 5.98 -50.09 -62.18
C HIS A 20 5.66 -48.88 -63.08
N VAL A 21 5.84 -47.66 -62.61
CA VAL A 21 5.74 -46.40 -63.41
C VAL A 21 6.74 -46.43 -64.56
N ARG A 22 8.03 -46.73 -64.30
CA ARG A 22 9.06 -46.86 -65.35
C ARG A 22 8.78 -47.92 -66.34
N PHE A 23 8.20 -49.10 -65.90
CA PHE A 23 7.75 -50.17 -66.79
C PHE A 23 6.63 -49.69 -67.70
N LEU A 24 5.62 -49.02 -67.21
CA LEU A 24 4.51 -48.48 -68.00
C LEU A 24 5.00 -47.37 -68.96
N GLU A 25 5.97 -46.49 -68.56
CA GLU A 25 6.58 -45.51 -69.45
C GLU A 25 7.35 -46.20 -70.61
N ALA A 26 8.08 -47.28 -70.29
CA ALA A 26 8.79 -48.04 -71.30
C ALA A 26 7.80 -48.73 -72.23
N GLU A 27 6.69 -49.28 -71.71
CA GLU A 27 5.61 -49.92 -72.52
C GLU A 27 4.92 -48.91 -73.43
N VAL A 28 4.65 -47.71 -72.94
CA VAL A 28 4.08 -46.60 -73.75
C VAL A 28 5.05 -46.20 -74.85
N THR A 29 6.36 -46.18 -74.55
CA THR A 29 7.38 -45.88 -75.56
C THR A 29 7.50 -46.96 -76.63
N ASP A 30 7.44 -48.24 -76.22
CA ASP A 30 7.43 -49.38 -77.14
C ASP A 30 6.15 -49.40 -78.00
N LEU A 31 5.02 -49.13 -77.38
CA LEU A 31 3.74 -49.05 -78.14
C LEU A 31 3.77 -47.87 -79.13
N ARG A 32 4.40 -46.74 -78.82
CA ARG A 32 4.59 -45.62 -79.75
C ARG A 32 5.50 -46.01 -80.93
N HIS A 33 6.60 -46.74 -80.67
CA HIS A 33 7.48 -47.23 -81.71
C HIS A 33 6.80 -48.19 -82.64
N ARG A 34 6.00 -49.18 -82.16
CA ARG A 34 5.20 -50.11 -82.94
C ARG A 34 4.10 -49.44 -83.79
N LEU A 35 3.58 -48.29 -83.28
CA LEU A 35 2.57 -47.52 -83.99
C LEU A 35 3.14 -46.77 -85.19
N THR A 36 4.44 -46.41 -85.20
CA THR A 36 5.11 -45.80 -86.32
C THR A 36 5.52 -46.78 -87.41
N GLU A 37 5.64 -48.09 -87.10
CA GLU A 37 6.04 -49.16 -88.07
C GLU A 37 4.88 -49.88 -88.72
N MET A 38 3.59 -49.66 -88.35
CA MET A 38 2.43 -50.35 -88.92
C MET A 38 1.51 -49.40 -89.71
N PRO A 39 1.50 -49.46 -91.04
CA PRO A 39 0.51 -48.73 -91.82
C PRO A 39 -0.83 -49.54 -91.90
N GLY A 40 -1.84 -49.07 -91.17
CA GLY A 40 -3.17 -49.55 -91.46
C GLY A 40 -4.24 -49.61 -90.35
N SER A 41 -3.91 -49.32 -89.11
CA SER A 41 -4.94 -49.30 -88.03
C SER A 41 -4.78 -48.20 -86.98
N SER A 42 -4.50 -47.02 -87.44
CA SER A 42 -4.05 -45.85 -86.58
C SER A 42 -5.09 -45.44 -85.53
N ARG A 43 -6.40 -45.41 -85.77
CA ARG A 43 -7.44 -44.99 -84.86
C ARG A 43 -7.64 -45.89 -83.62
N GLY A 44 -7.53 -47.23 -83.82
CA GLY A 44 -7.66 -48.16 -82.70
C GLY A 44 -6.47 -48.17 -81.74
N LEU A 45 -5.25 -47.93 -82.31
CA LEU A 45 -4.01 -47.82 -81.51
C LEU A 45 -3.89 -46.50 -80.82
N GLU A 46 -4.33 -45.38 -81.40
CA GLU A 46 -4.40 -44.06 -80.77
C GLU A 46 -5.38 -44.06 -79.60
N ALA A 47 -6.55 -44.76 -79.72
CA ALA A 47 -7.47 -44.91 -78.62
C ALA A 47 -6.85 -45.68 -77.42
N ARG A 48 -6.11 -46.77 -77.73
CA ARG A 48 -5.44 -47.59 -76.71
C ARG A 48 -4.25 -46.79 -76.07
N LEU A 49 -3.55 -45.97 -76.81
CA LEU A 49 -2.52 -45.14 -76.31
C LEU A 49 -3.08 -44.05 -75.37
N ALA A 50 -4.17 -43.40 -75.76
CA ALA A 50 -4.86 -42.40 -74.92
C ALA A 50 -5.43 -43.03 -73.64
N ASP A 51 -5.88 -44.25 -73.67
CA ASP A 51 -6.33 -44.98 -72.46
C ASP A 51 -5.15 -45.38 -71.57
N ALA A 52 -4.04 -45.85 -72.15
CA ALA A 52 -2.84 -46.15 -71.39
C ALA A 52 -2.24 -44.89 -70.75
N GLN A 53 -2.23 -43.77 -71.47
CA GLN A 53 -1.78 -42.49 -70.94
C GLN A 53 -2.70 -41.98 -69.79
N ARG A 54 -4.02 -42.14 -69.92
CA ARG A 54 -4.93 -41.76 -68.82
C ARG A 54 -4.76 -42.69 -67.61
N SER A 55 -4.54 -43.99 -67.84
CA SER A 55 -4.23 -44.91 -66.76
C SER A 55 -2.90 -44.60 -66.06
N LEU A 56 -1.86 -44.26 -66.81
CA LEU A 56 -0.57 -43.87 -66.29
C LEU A 56 -0.70 -42.60 -65.45
N ALA A 57 -1.37 -41.57 -65.98
CA ALA A 57 -1.60 -40.32 -65.24
C ALA A 57 -2.40 -40.55 -63.94
N ALA A 58 -3.42 -41.41 -63.98
CA ALA A 58 -4.18 -41.75 -62.79
C ALA A 58 -3.36 -42.50 -61.74
N VAL A 59 -2.50 -43.43 -62.13
CA VAL A 59 -1.60 -44.18 -61.23
C VAL A 59 -0.52 -43.26 -60.66
N THR A 60 0.02 -42.39 -61.47
CA THR A 60 1.05 -41.36 -60.98
C THR A 60 0.43 -40.44 -59.95
N SER A 61 -0.74 -39.88 -60.23
CA SER A 61 -1.47 -39.02 -59.26
C SER A 61 -1.83 -39.77 -57.98
N GLN A 62 -2.27 -41.06 -58.11
CA GLN A 62 -2.54 -41.87 -56.93
C GLN A 62 -1.27 -42.16 -56.11
N ASN A 63 -0.14 -42.40 -56.77
CA ASN A 63 1.14 -42.65 -56.15
C ASN A 63 1.65 -41.39 -55.37
N GLU A 64 1.52 -40.22 -56.00
CA GLU A 64 1.85 -38.95 -55.32
C GLU A 64 1.00 -38.74 -54.07
N ARG A 65 -0.31 -38.97 -54.17
CA ARG A 65 -1.20 -38.88 -53.02
C ARG A 65 -0.84 -39.88 -51.93
N LEU A 66 -0.55 -41.11 -52.27
CA LEU A 66 -0.13 -42.14 -51.30
C LEU A 66 1.19 -41.79 -50.64
N THR A 67 2.15 -41.22 -51.40
CA THR A 67 3.45 -40.80 -50.86
C THR A 67 3.28 -39.66 -49.84
N VAL A 68 2.43 -38.67 -50.12
CA VAL A 68 2.11 -37.60 -49.18
C VAL A 68 1.42 -38.16 -47.94
N THR A 69 0.41 -39.00 -48.11
CA THR A 69 -0.33 -39.60 -46.99
C THR A 69 0.58 -40.46 -46.10
N LEU A 70 1.53 -41.22 -46.70
CA LEU A 70 2.50 -42.01 -45.94
C LEU A 70 3.48 -41.13 -45.14
N ARG A 71 3.91 -39.98 -45.70
CA ARG A 71 4.71 -39.02 -44.97
C ARG A 71 3.95 -38.45 -43.77
N ASP A 72 2.73 -37.98 -44.03
CA ASP A 72 1.87 -37.42 -42.97
C ASP A 72 1.59 -38.45 -41.85
N ALA A 73 1.28 -39.69 -42.24
CA ALA A 73 1.07 -40.76 -41.27
C ALA A 73 2.32 -41.09 -40.46
N ARG A 74 3.50 -41.11 -41.10
CA ARG A 74 4.78 -41.31 -40.41
C ARG A 74 5.05 -40.20 -39.39
N ASP A 75 4.86 -38.94 -39.80
CA ASP A 75 5.06 -37.80 -38.94
C ASP A 75 4.08 -37.78 -37.74
N GLN A 76 2.83 -38.21 -37.97
CA GLN A 76 1.87 -38.41 -36.90
C GLN A 76 2.28 -39.54 -35.95
N ILE A 77 2.77 -40.68 -36.47
CA ILE A 77 3.25 -41.77 -35.62
C ILE A 77 4.44 -41.35 -34.79
N ILE A 78 5.39 -40.58 -35.35
CA ILE A 78 6.53 -40.05 -34.56
C ILE A 78 6.04 -39.16 -33.43
N LYS A 79 5.14 -38.22 -33.73
CA LYS A 79 4.56 -37.31 -32.71
C LYS A 79 3.81 -38.10 -31.63
N LEU A 80 2.96 -39.05 -32.02
CA LEU A 80 2.22 -39.87 -31.07
C LEU A 80 3.18 -40.73 -30.21
N LYS A 81 4.24 -41.26 -30.81
CA LYS A 81 5.25 -42.01 -30.05
C LYS A 81 5.95 -41.13 -29.03
N GLU A 82 6.37 -39.95 -29.42
CA GLU A 82 6.97 -38.98 -28.49
C GLU A 82 6.00 -38.59 -27.37
N GLU A 83 4.72 -38.47 -27.68
CA GLU A 83 3.68 -38.16 -26.69
C GLU A 83 3.41 -39.31 -25.74
N VAL A 84 3.36 -40.53 -26.26
CA VAL A 84 3.25 -41.76 -25.45
C VAL A 84 4.49 -41.96 -24.55
N ASP A 85 5.67 -41.80 -25.10
CA ASP A 85 6.92 -41.90 -24.33
C ASP A 85 6.98 -40.85 -23.20
N ARG A 86 6.46 -39.65 -23.46
CA ARG A 86 6.33 -38.58 -22.43
C ARG A 86 5.29 -38.94 -21.37
N LEU A 87 4.15 -39.49 -21.75
CA LEU A 87 3.08 -39.88 -20.81
C LEU A 87 3.41 -41.16 -20.04
N ALA A 88 4.26 -42.00 -20.59
CA ALA A 88 4.70 -43.25 -19.97
C ALA A 88 5.89 -43.10 -19.03
N GLN A 89 6.43 -41.84 -18.88
CA GLN A 89 7.47 -41.61 -17.89
C GLN A 89 6.94 -41.85 -16.49
N PRO A 90 7.65 -42.62 -15.66
CA PRO A 90 7.23 -42.87 -14.29
C PRO A 90 7.24 -41.56 -13.50
N PRO A 91 6.37 -41.41 -12.46
CA PRO A 91 6.33 -40.22 -11.65
C PRO A 91 7.70 -39.94 -11.02
N ALA A 92 8.20 -38.71 -11.21
CA ALA A 92 9.41 -38.25 -10.59
C ALA A 92 9.13 -37.75 -9.15
N GLY A 93 10.00 -38.10 -8.20
CA GLY A 93 10.00 -37.52 -6.86
C GLY A 93 10.82 -36.25 -6.82
N PHE A 94 10.67 -35.45 -5.76
CA PHE A 94 11.49 -34.29 -5.50
C PHE A 94 12.20 -34.43 -4.15
N GLY A 95 13.37 -33.81 -4.04
CA GLY A 95 14.14 -33.76 -2.81
C GLY A 95 15.04 -32.53 -2.76
N THR A 96 15.54 -32.18 -1.58
CA THR A 96 16.44 -31.04 -1.40
C THR A 96 17.89 -31.54 -1.34
N PHE A 97 18.77 -30.98 -2.15
CA PHE A 97 20.21 -31.28 -2.12
C PHE A 97 20.84 -30.74 -0.83
N LEU A 98 21.53 -31.62 -0.11
CA LEU A 98 22.17 -31.30 1.17
C LEU A 98 23.68 -31.15 1.05
N GLU A 99 24.34 -32.15 0.43
CA GLU A 99 25.81 -32.26 0.45
C GLU A 99 26.31 -33.23 -0.63
N ARG A 100 27.47 -32.94 -1.21
CA ARG A 100 28.22 -33.88 -2.06
C ARG A 100 29.29 -34.59 -1.20
N ASN A 101 29.43 -35.89 -1.36
CA ASN A 101 30.42 -36.69 -0.68
C ASN A 101 31.69 -36.91 -1.55
N GLU A 102 32.78 -37.36 -0.93
CA GLU A 102 34.05 -37.60 -1.62
C GLU A 102 33.99 -38.71 -2.69
N ASP A 103 32.98 -39.59 -2.61
CA ASP A 103 32.73 -40.70 -3.54
C ASP A 103 31.76 -40.31 -4.68
N ASP A 104 31.54 -39.01 -4.93
CA ASP A 104 30.58 -38.49 -5.88
C ASP A 104 29.11 -38.89 -5.62
N SER A 105 28.84 -39.51 -4.49
CA SER A 105 27.46 -39.66 -4.02
C SER A 105 26.94 -38.31 -3.46
N ILE A 106 25.64 -38.15 -3.46
CA ILE A 106 24.99 -36.95 -2.95
C ILE A 106 23.97 -37.29 -1.86
N ASP A 107 23.95 -36.48 -0.85
CA ASP A 107 23.00 -36.58 0.22
C ASP A 107 21.79 -35.67 -0.12
N VAL A 108 20.57 -36.24 -0.14
CA VAL A 108 19.33 -35.57 -0.47
C VAL A 108 18.32 -35.78 0.65
N PHE A 109 17.56 -34.73 0.95
CA PHE A 109 16.44 -34.83 1.88
C PHE A 109 15.14 -35.02 1.08
N THR A 110 14.47 -36.15 1.27
CA THR A 110 13.21 -36.48 0.63
C THR A 110 12.35 -37.36 1.52
N GLY A 111 11.05 -37.18 1.50
CA GLY A 111 10.10 -37.97 2.30
C GLY A 111 10.36 -37.90 3.81
N GLY A 112 10.89 -36.77 4.31
CA GLY A 112 11.16 -36.57 5.74
C GLY A 112 12.44 -37.23 6.25
N ARG A 113 13.36 -37.69 5.39
CA ARG A 113 14.61 -38.36 5.77
C ARG A 113 15.76 -37.99 4.83
N LYS A 114 16.99 -38.06 5.36
CA LYS A 114 18.21 -37.91 4.60
C LYS A 114 18.56 -39.25 3.92
N LEU A 115 18.77 -39.22 2.61
CA LEU A 115 19.16 -40.36 1.81
C LEU A 115 20.45 -40.06 1.07
N ARG A 116 21.33 -41.08 0.96
CA ARG A 116 22.49 -41.04 0.09
C ARG A 116 22.15 -41.68 -1.24
N VAL A 117 22.31 -40.93 -2.32
CA VAL A 117 21.88 -41.30 -3.66
C VAL A 117 22.98 -41.01 -4.69
N THR A 118 22.85 -41.54 -5.88
CA THR A 118 23.75 -41.23 -6.99
C THR A 118 23.10 -40.26 -7.96
N ALA A 119 23.89 -39.51 -8.71
CA ALA A 119 23.41 -38.64 -9.78
C ALA A 119 23.48 -39.38 -11.13
N SER A 120 22.52 -39.06 -11.99
CA SER A 120 22.57 -39.45 -13.40
C SER A 120 23.77 -38.78 -14.08
N PRO A 121 24.40 -39.42 -15.08
CA PRO A 121 25.54 -38.84 -15.81
C PRO A 121 25.22 -37.49 -16.52
N ASN A 122 23.94 -37.16 -16.65
CA ASN A 122 23.49 -35.91 -17.28
C ASN A 122 23.43 -34.74 -16.28
N VAL A 123 23.65 -34.96 -14.98
CA VAL A 123 23.64 -33.93 -13.94
C VAL A 123 25.07 -33.54 -13.62
N ASP A 124 25.39 -32.27 -13.79
CA ASP A 124 26.69 -31.75 -13.37
C ASP A 124 26.68 -31.53 -11.85
N LEU A 125 27.53 -32.30 -11.17
CA LEU A 125 27.63 -32.24 -9.71
C LEU A 125 28.27 -30.94 -9.19
N ASP A 126 29.03 -30.23 -10.04
CA ASP A 126 29.69 -28.99 -9.65
C ASP A 126 28.73 -27.78 -9.75
N GLU A 127 27.60 -27.95 -10.44
CA GLU A 127 26.54 -26.95 -10.53
C GLU A 127 25.49 -27.07 -9.42
N LEU A 128 25.44 -28.20 -8.70
CA LEU A 128 24.49 -28.38 -7.58
C LEU A 128 24.81 -27.42 -6.42
N ARG A 129 23.80 -26.79 -5.88
CA ARG A 129 23.90 -25.80 -4.81
C ARG A 129 23.16 -26.26 -3.55
N TYR A 130 23.70 -25.89 -2.38
CA TYR A 130 23.09 -26.23 -1.08
C TYR A 130 21.67 -25.71 -0.95
N GLY A 131 20.75 -26.60 -0.57
CA GLY A 131 19.33 -26.29 -0.43
C GLY A 131 18.53 -26.31 -1.75
N GLN A 132 19.17 -26.57 -2.89
CA GLN A 132 18.51 -26.63 -4.21
C GLN A 132 17.60 -27.85 -4.33
N GLU A 133 16.45 -27.67 -4.98
CA GLU A 133 15.55 -28.79 -5.27
C GLU A 133 16.13 -29.65 -6.39
N VAL A 134 16.03 -30.97 -6.24
CA VAL A 134 16.48 -31.97 -7.23
C VAL A 134 15.35 -32.95 -7.56
N MET A 135 15.28 -33.34 -8.83
CA MET A 135 14.33 -34.34 -9.29
C MET A 135 14.92 -35.75 -9.18
N LEU A 136 14.15 -36.65 -8.58
CA LEU A 136 14.53 -38.03 -8.32
C LEU A 136 13.69 -38.98 -9.23
N ASN A 137 14.34 -40.01 -9.80
CA ASN A 137 13.62 -41.08 -10.47
C ASN A 137 13.11 -42.14 -9.45
N GLU A 138 12.44 -43.19 -9.93
CA GLU A 138 11.91 -44.28 -9.09
C GLU A 138 13.00 -45.00 -8.27
N ALA A 139 14.22 -45.04 -8.76
CA ALA A 139 15.36 -45.62 -8.05
C ALA A 139 16.01 -44.63 -7.08
N LEU A 140 15.41 -43.48 -6.87
CA LEU A 140 15.86 -42.35 -6.05
C LEU A 140 17.22 -41.77 -6.49
N ASN A 141 17.60 -41.91 -7.78
CA ASN A 141 18.76 -41.21 -8.32
C ASN A 141 18.38 -39.82 -8.79
N VAL A 142 19.25 -38.84 -8.61
CA VAL A 142 19.06 -37.47 -9.09
C VAL A 142 19.20 -37.45 -10.60
N VAL A 143 18.17 -36.96 -11.28
CA VAL A 143 18.09 -36.88 -12.76
C VAL A 143 18.13 -35.48 -13.30
N ALA A 144 17.78 -34.48 -12.50
CA ALA A 144 17.88 -33.07 -12.85
C ALA A 144 18.01 -32.18 -11.61
N ALA A 145 18.72 -31.06 -11.75
CA ALA A 145 18.69 -29.96 -10.81
C ALA A 145 17.50 -29.03 -11.16
N MET A 146 16.79 -28.56 -10.15
CA MET A 146 15.63 -27.67 -10.28
C MET A 146 15.99 -26.30 -9.68
N GLU A 147 15.06 -25.35 -9.72
CA GLU A 147 15.20 -24.10 -8.97
C GLU A 147 15.00 -24.35 -7.46
N TYR A 148 15.24 -23.33 -6.65
CA TYR A 148 14.94 -23.39 -5.22
C TYR A 148 13.44 -23.40 -4.97
N GLU A 149 13.01 -24.05 -3.87
CA GLU A 149 11.61 -24.00 -3.42
C GLU A 149 11.19 -22.54 -3.14
N LYS A 150 10.02 -22.14 -3.62
CA LYS A 150 9.50 -20.78 -3.46
C LYS A 150 8.35 -20.68 -2.45
N VAL A 151 8.06 -21.78 -1.75
CA VAL A 151 6.97 -21.89 -0.79
C VAL A 151 7.52 -22.38 0.55
N GLY A 152 7.17 -21.68 1.62
CA GLY A 152 7.66 -22.04 2.96
C GLY A 152 7.05 -21.20 4.06
N GLU A 153 7.60 -21.29 5.25
CA GLU A 153 7.25 -20.47 6.40
C GLU A 153 8.14 -19.21 6.44
N VAL A 154 7.55 -18.06 6.74
CA VAL A 154 8.32 -16.84 6.97
C VAL A 154 8.83 -16.83 8.40
N VAL A 155 10.15 -16.76 8.57
CA VAL A 155 10.82 -16.69 9.86
C VAL A 155 11.67 -15.43 9.97
N MET A 156 11.95 -14.98 11.19
CA MET A 156 12.75 -13.78 11.41
C MET A 156 14.19 -14.15 11.71
N PHE A 157 15.15 -13.59 10.98
CA PHE A 157 16.58 -13.75 11.24
C PHE A 157 16.97 -13.04 12.54
N LYS A 158 17.67 -13.73 13.42
CA LYS A 158 18.19 -13.20 14.68
C LYS A 158 19.69 -12.97 14.62
N GLU A 159 20.47 -14.03 14.37
CA GLU A 159 21.92 -13.96 14.28
C GLU A 159 22.52 -15.08 13.43
N LEU A 160 23.70 -14.82 12.87
CA LEU A 160 24.51 -15.80 12.16
C LEU A 160 25.39 -16.56 13.16
N LEU A 161 25.41 -17.88 13.06
CA LEU A 161 26.26 -18.71 13.92
C LEU A 161 27.73 -18.66 13.47
N ALA A 162 28.64 -19.09 14.34
CA ALA A 162 30.08 -18.96 14.15
C ALA A 162 30.65 -19.73 12.93
N ASP A 163 29.89 -20.67 12.38
CA ASP A 163 30.28 -21.45 11.19
C ASP A 163 29.99 -20.71 9.87
N GLY A 164 29.19 -19.63 9.92
CA GLY A 164 28.81 -18.85 8.72
C GLY A 164 27.77 -19.53 7.80
N GLU A 165 27.31 -20.73 8.10
CA GLU A 165 26.37 -21.52 7.31
C GLU A 165 25.00 -21.67 7.97
N ARG A 166 24.96 -21.55 9.30
CA ARG A 166 23.73 -21.69 10.09
C ARG A 166 23.33 -20.38 10.73
N VAL A 167 22.05 -20.22 10.85
CA VAL A 167 21.43 -19.02 11.44
C VAL A 167 20.44 -19.39 12.52
N LEU A 168 20.36 -18.55 13.54
CA LEU A 168 19.31 -18.58 14.52
C LEU A 168 18.15 -17.74 14.00
N VAL A 169 16.98 -18.33 13.90
CA VAL A 169 15.74 -17.68 13.44
C VAL A 169 14.66 -17.80 14.51
N ILE A 170 13.73 -16.86 14.50
CA ILE A 170 12.53 -16.88 15.31
C ILE A 170 11.36 -17.27 14.39
N ALA A 171 10.74 -18.41 14.70
CA ALA A 171 9.55 -18.90 14.03
C ALA A 171 8.26 -18.42 14.73
N ASN A 172 7.11 -18.93 14.31
CA ASN A 172 5.83 -18.62 14.93
C ASN A 172 5.84 -18.88 16.45
N ALA A 173 5.18 -18.00 17.21
CA ALA A 173 5.10 -18.04 18.67
C ALA A 173 6.46 -17.86 19.40
N ASP A 174 7.37 -17.07 18.86
CA ASP A 174 8.71 -16.76 19.42
C ASP A 174 9.61 -18.00 19.65
N GLU A 175 9.35 -19.09 18.92
CA GLU A 175 10.20 -20.28 18.99
C GLU A 175 11.52 -20.06 18.25
N GLU A 176 12.64 -20.19 18.96
CA GLU A 176 13.97 -20.11 18.36
C GLU A 176 14.35 -21.44 17.69
N ARG A 177 14.77 -21.37 16.43
CA ARG A 177 15.23 -22.52 15.63
C ARG A 177 16.57 -22.22 14.98
N VAL A 178 17.43 -23.25 14.93
CA VAL A 178 18.65 -23.19 14.14
C VAL A 178 18.39 -23.84 12.79
N VAL A 179 18.64 -23.10 11.72
CA VAL A 179 18.40 -23.51 10.34
C VAL A 179 19.63 -23.23 9.48
N ARG A 180 19.70 -23.79 8.27
CA ARG A 180 20.82 -23.59 7.35
C ARG A 180 20.51 -22.55 6.30
N LEU A 181 21.55 -21.83 5.87
CA LEU A 181 21.46 -20.95 4.71
C LEU A 181 21.60 -21.77 3.44
N ALA A 182 20.73 -21.54 2.46
CA ALA A 182 20.94 -22.00 1.10
C ALA A 182 21.95 -21.08 0.39
N ASP A 183 22.55 -21.58 -0.68
CA ASP A 183 23.61 -20.88 -1.42
C ASP A 183 23.29 -19.41 -1.77
N PRO A 184 22.07 -19.05 -2.20
CA PRO A 184 21.73 -17.66 -2.52
C PRO A 184 21.96 -16.68 -1.36
N LEU A 185 21.74 -17.15 -0.11
CA LEU A 185 21.84 -16.31 1.08
C LEU A 185 23.24 -16.28 1.71
N LEU A 186 24.14 -17.20 1.34
CA LEU A 186 25.50 -17.23 1.89
C LEU A 186 26.31 -15.97 1.57
N ASN A 187 26.04 -15.33 0.43
CA ASN A 187 26.71 -14.12 -0.02
C ASN A 187 25.90 -12.84 0.23
N GLU A 188 24.72 -12.95 0.84
CA GLU A 188 23.83 -11.82 1.11
C GLU A 188 24.05 -11.28 2.52
N THR A 189 23.99 -9.97 2.67
CA THR A 189 24.11 -9.34 4.00
C THR A 189 22.78 -9.43 4.73
N LEU A 190 22.70 -10.33 5.70
CA LEU A 190 21.55 -10.49 6.58
C LEU A 190 21.68 -9.59 7.81
N ARG A 191 20.58 -8.97 8.22
CA ARG A 191 20.48 -8.13 9.43
C ARG A 191 19.45 -8.71 10.38
N ALA A 192 19.69 -8.59 11.69
CA ALA A 192 18.72 -9.00 12.70
C ALA A 192 17.34 -8.35 12.41
N GLY A 193 16.31 -9.20 12.37
CA GLY A 193 14.95 -8.80 12.02
C GLY A 193 14.59 -8.94 10.53
N ASP A 194 15.47 -9.40 9.66
CA ASP A 194 15.11 -9.74 8.27
C ASP A 194 14.18 -10.95 8.22
N SER A 195 13.21 -10.90 7.31
CA SER A 195 12.30 -12.01 7.07
C SER A 195 12.92 -12.96 6.06
N LEU A 196 12.99 -14.25 6.40
CA LEU A 196 13.54 -15.30 5.54
C LEU A 196 12.48 -16.37 5.26
N LEU A 197 12.51 -16.94 4.05
CA LEU A 197 11.65 -18.04 3.67
C LEU A 197 12.29 -19.37 4.08
N LEU A 198 11.69 -20.06 5.05
CA LEU A 198 12.13 -21.35 5.58
C LEU A 198 11.29 -22.49 4.99
N GLU A 199 11.93 -23.52 4.46
CA GLU A 199 11.30 -24.81 4.22
C GLU A 199 11.44 -25.67 5.49
N PRO A 200 10.33 -25.93 6.21
CA PRO A 200 10.41 -26.54 7.54
C PRO A 200 10.92 -27.98 7.55
N ARG A 201 10.81 -28.70 6.43
CA ARG A 201 11.16 -30.11 6.32
C ARG A 201 12.66 -30.32 6.14
N SER A 202 13.26 -29.55 5.23
CA SER A 202 14.72 -29.63 4.97
C SER A 202 15.53 -28.78 5.95
N GLY A 203 14.89 -27.73 6.53
CA GLY A 203 15.54 -26.81 7.46
C GLY A 203 16.46 -25.80 6.76
N TYR A 204 16.23 -25.50 5.48
CA TYR A 204 16.94 -24.47 4.74
C TYR A 204 16.11 -23.19 4.60
N VAL A 205 16.77 -22.05 4.69
CA VAL A 205 16.23 -20.75 4.29
C VAL A 205 16.80 -20.37 2.93
N TYR A 206 15.93 -19.96 2.00
CA TYR A 206 16.28 -19.80 0.58
C TYR A 206 16.32 -18.36 0.12
N GLU A 207 15.45 -17.54 0.65
CA GLU A 207 15.19 -16.19 0.13
C GLU A 207 14.94 -15.23 1.27
N LYS A 208 15.40 -13.99 1.09
CA LYS A 208 15.03 -12.86 1.93
C LYS A 208 13.72 -12.28 1.43
N VAL A 209 12.66 -12.45 2.20
CA VAL A 209 11.33 -11.96 1.87
C VAL A 209 11.27 -10.45 2.13
N PRO A 210 10.90 -9.62 1.15
CA PRO A 210 10.70 -8.20 1.38
C PRO A 210 9.61 -7.99 2.42
N LYS A 211 9.86 -7.09 3.39
CA LYS A 211 8.90 -6.78 4.44
C LYS A 211 7.72 -5.98 3.86
N SER A 212 6.66 -6.65 3.47
CA SER A 212 5.43 -6.01 2.97
C SER A 212 4.51 -5.49 4.07
N GLU A 213 4.51 -6.10 5.27
CA GLU A 213 3.56 -5.77 6.34
C GLU A 213 3.75 -4.37 6.94
N VAL A 214 4.97 -3.81 6.91
CA VAL A 214 5.23 -2.45 7.41
C VAL A 214 4.88 -1.39 6.38
N GLU A 215 4.96 -1.71 5.09
CA GLU A 215 4.61 -0.77 4.01
C GLU A 215 3.11 -0.50 3.93
N GLU A 216 2.26 -1.45 4.33
CA GLU A 216 0.81 -1.27 4.37
C GLU A 216 0.34 -0.47 5.60
N LEU A 217 1.05 -0.59 6.73
CA LEU A 217 0.67 0.05 8.00
C LEU A 217 1.23 1.47 8.16
N VAL A 218 2.34 1.76 7.47
CA VAL A 218 3.05 3.02 7.58
C VAL A 218 3.11 3.68 6.21
N LEU A 219 2.30 4.70 6.02
CA LEU A 219 2.39 5.55 4.84
C LEU A 219 3.69 6.36 4.92
N GLU A 220 4.71 5.93 4.19
CA GLU A 220 5.92 6.72 4.00
C GLU A 220 5.60 7.85 3.02
N GLU A 221 5.54 9.07 3.50
CA GLU A 221 5.32 10.25 2.67
C GLU A 221 6.58 11.12 2.67
N VAL A 222 6.87 11.75 1.54
CA VAL A 222 7.74 12.93 1.49
C VAL A 222 6.81 14.13 1.40
N PRO A 223 6.52 14.83 2.52
CA PRO A 223 5.55 15.90 2.50
C PRO A 223 6.03 17.08 1.65
N ASP A 224 5.14 17.61 0.82
CA ASP A 224 5.38 18.83 0.01
C ASP A 224 4.61 20.04 0.54
N ILE A 225 4.20 20.00 1.81
CA ILE A 225 3.45 21.09 2.45
C ILE A 225 4.45 22.00 3.12
N ALA A 226 4.45 23.30 2.75
CA ALA A 226 5.24 24.33 3.38
C ALA A 226 4.42 25.08 4.44
N TYR A 227 5.08 25.74 5.41
CA TYR A 227 4.39 26.54 6.43
C TYR A 227 3.55 27.67 5.84
N GLU A 228 3.99 28.22 4.71
CA GLU A 228 3.26 29.27 3.97
C GLU A 228 1.89 28.82 3.46
N SER A 229 1.70 27.50 3.33
CA SER A 229 0.42 26.93 2.93
C SER A 229 -0.57 26.79 4.09
N ILE A 230 -0.12 27.05 5.32
CA ILE A 230 -0.94 26.94 6.53
C ILE A 230 -1.34 28.35 6.98
N GLY A 231 -2.64 28.57 7.11
CA GLY A 231 -3.18 29.84 7.58
C GLY A 231 -3.61 29.82 9.04
N GLY A 232 -3.52 30.97 9.70
CA GLY A 232 -4.10 31.21 11.01
C GLY A 232 -3.38 30.56 12.20
N LEU A 233 -2.17 30.02 12.00
CA LEU A 233 -1.41 29.30 13.04
C LEU A 233 0.03 29.81 13.20
N ALA A 234 0.29 31.08 12.88
CA ALA A 234 1.64 31.65 12.89
C ALA A 234 2.36 31.47 14.24
N GLY A 235 1.68 31.73 15.36
CA GLY A 235 2.27 31.58 16.70
C GLY A 235 2.57 30.11 17.06
N GLN A 236 1.75 29.18 16.63
CA GLN A 236 1.98 27.74 16.83
C GLN A 236 3.12 27.22 15.95
N ILE A 237 3.23 27.73 14.73
CA ILE A 237 4.34 27.43 13.81
C ILE A 237 5.66 27.93 14.41
N GLU A 238 5.71 29.15 14.95
CA GLU A 238 6.90 29.68 15.65
C GLU A 238 7.29 28.78 16.83
N GLN A 239 6.34 28.41 17.69
CA GLN A 239 6.59 27.51 18.83
C GLN A 239 7.16 26.16 18.39
N ILE A 240 6.66 25.60 17.28
CA ILE A 240 7.15 24.33 16.76
C ILE A 240 8.55 24.48 16.16
N GLN A 241 8.81 25.56 15.43
CA GLN A 241 10.14 25.83 14.89
C GLN A 241 11.17 25.97 16.01
N ASP A 242 10.83 26.67 17.07
CA ASP A 242 11.71 26.83 18.24
C ASP A 242 11.96 25.50 18.96
N ALA A 243 10.92 24.68 19.11
CA ALA A 243 11.04 23.41 19.82
C ALA A 243 11.75 22.32 19.01
N VAL A 244 11.52 22.27 17.70
CA VAL A 244 11.95 21.16 16.83
C VAL A 244 13.16 21.55 15.99
N GLU A 245 13.08 22.67 15.28
CA GLU A 245 14.09 23.00 14.27
C GLU A 245 15.36 23.57 14.88
N LEU A 246 15.26 24.41 15.93
CA LEU A 246 16.43 24.96 16.57
C LEU A 246 17.40 23.90 17.12
N PRO A 247 16.96 22.83 17.82
CA PRO A 247 17.86 21.79 18.29
C PRO A 247 18.60 21.08 17.16
N TYR A 248 17.93 20.87 16.03
CA TYR A 248 18.53 20.23 14.86
C TYR A 248 19.52 21.12 14.12
N LEU A 249 19.20 22.41 14.01
CA LEU A 249 20.03 23.34 13.27
C LEU A 249 21.27 23.78 14.07
N TYR A 250 21.13 23.89 15.39
CA TYR A 250 22.15 24.44 16.29
C TYR A 250 22.41 23.54 17.51
N PRO A 251 22.74 22.24 17.29
CA PRO A 251 22.95 21.30 18.40
C PRO A 251 24.07 21.75 19.34
N GLU A 252 25.11 22.43 18.83
CA GLU A 252 26.23 22.93 19.60
C GLU A 252 25.78 23.97 20.64
N LEU A 253 24.85 24.86 20.27
CA LEU A 253 24.31 25.86 21.20
C LEU A 253 23.47 25.19 22.30
N PHE A 254 22.73 24.12 21.97
CA PHE A 254 21.97 23.37 22.97
C PHE A 254 22.91 22.71 23.98
N ILE A 255 24.02 22.10 23.50
CA ILE A 255 25.05 21.51 24.38
C ILE A 255 25.70 22.57 25.27
N GLU A 256 26.07 23.71 24.69
CA GLU A 256 26.70 24.82 25.43
C GLU A 256 25.79 25.35 26.56
N HIS A 257 24.50 25.46 26.27
CA HIS A 257 23.50 25.90 27.24
C HIS A 257 22.96 24.77 28.13
N ARG A 258 23.47 23.54 27.99
CA ARG A 258 23.02 22.32 28.70
C ARG A 258 21.53 22.05 28.52
N LEU A 259 20.98 22.41 27.37
CA LEU A 259 19.61 22.12 27.00
C LEU A 259 19.55 20.73 26.32
N LYS A 260 18.50 19.98 26.61
CA LYS A 260 18.22 18.75 25.93
C LYS A 260 17.18 19.00 24.83
N PRO A 261 17.38 18.53 23.61
CA PRO A 261 16.35 18.59 22.57
C PRO A 261 15.12 17.78 23.03
N PRO A 262 13.91 18.23 22.71
CA PRO A 262 12.70 17.46 23.00
C PRO A 262 12.69 16.20 22.15
N LYS A 263 12.22 15.09 22.73
CA LYS A 263 12.04 13.82 21.99
C LYS A 263 10.75 13.80 21.20
N GLY A 264 9.76 14.58 21.63
CA GLY A 264 8.48 14.61 20.95
C GLY A 264 7.63 15.81 21.27
N VAL A 265 6.67 16.04 20.39
CA VAL A 265 5.70 17.14 20.43
C VAL A 265 4.29 16.57 20.41
N LEU A 266 3.43 17.08 21.27
CA LEU A 266 1.99 16.82 21.21
C LEU A 266 1.26 18.04 20.63
N LEU A 267 0.59 17.84 19.49
CA LEU A 267 -0.36 18.79 18.91
C LEU A 267 -1.77 18.41 19.37
N TYR A 268 -2.42 19.28 20.12
CA TYR A 268 -3.75 18.97 20.62
C TYR A 268 -4.73 20.11 20.40
N GLY A 269 -6.01 19.77 20.27
CA GLY A 269 -7.07 20.74 20.05
C GLY A 269 -8.19 20.22 19.12
N PRO A 270 -9.14 21.08 18.73
CA PRO A 270 -10.32 20.68 17.97
C PRO A 270 -9.97 20.00 16.64
N PRO A 271 -10.84 19.10 16.14
CA PRO A 271 -10.67 18.48 14.82
C PRO A 271 -10.73 19.52 13.69
N GLY A 272 -10.08 19.22 12.56
CA GLY A 272 -10.11 20.08 11.38
C GLY A 272 -9.33 21.39 11.47
N CYS A 273 -8.56 21.61 12.55
CA CYS A 273 -7.79 22.85 12.76
C CYS A 273 -6.31 22.75 12.29
N GLY A 274 -5.93 21.73 11.50
CA GLY A 274 -4.63 21.70 10.81
C GLY A 274 -3.49 20.98 11.53
N LYS A 275 -3.74 20.17 12.57
CA LYS A 275 -2.69 19.41 13.30
C LYS A 275 -1.81 18.55 12.38
N THR A 276 -2.43 17.77 11.51
CA THR A 276 -1.73 16.91 10.53
C THR A 276 -0.97 17.73 9.48
N LEU A 277 -1.53 18.88 9.06
CA LEU A 277 -0.85 19.80 8.13
C LEU A 277 0.42 20.38 8.72
N ILE A 278 0.38 20.81 10.00
CA ILE A 278 1.56 21.30 10.71
C ILE A 278 2.62 20.22 10.79
N ALA A 279 2.28 18.99 11.17
CA ALA A 279 3.24 17.90 11.27
C ALA A 279 3.95 17.64 9.94
N LYS A 280 3.21 17.66 8.84
CA LYS A 280 3.76 17.53 7.47
C LYS A 280 4.66 18.72 7.10
N ALA A 281 4.28 19.93 7.43
CA ALA A 281 5.08 21.12 7.16
C ALA A 281 6.39 21.14 7.96
N VAL A 282 6.39 20.68 9.22
CA VAL A 282 7.61 20.46 10.03
C VAL A 282 8.56 19.52 9.31
N ALA A 283 8.05 18.38 8.82
CA ALA A 283 8.86 17.39 8.12
C ALA A 283 9.52 17.96 6.86
N ASN A 284 8.75 18.69 6.05
CA ASN A 284 9.26 19.34 4.84
C ASN A 284 10.28 20.42 5.15
N SER A 285 10.01 21.29 6.13
CA SER A 285 10.92 22.36 6.54
C SER A 285 12.24 21.80 7.07
N LEU A 286 12.17 20.80 7.95
CA LEU A 286 13.35 20.16 8.51
C LEU A 286 14.20 19.50 7.42
N ALA A 287 13.58 18.81 6.46
CA ALA A 287 14.26 18.24 5.31
C ALA A 287 15.05 19.27 4.51
N LYS A 288 14.39 20.37 4.14
CA LYS A 288 15.02 21.46 3.36
C LYS A 288 16.20 22.11 4.12
N LYS A 289 16.05 22.33 5.42
CA LYS A 289 17.08 22.95 6.25
C LYS A 289 18.28 22.03 6.48
N VAL A 290 18.05 20.73 6.68
CA VAL A 290 19.13 19.74 6.81
C VAL A 290 19.86 19.59 5.48
N ALA A 291 19.15 19.53 4.36
CA ALA A 291 19.76 19.49 3.02
C ALA A 291 20.65 20.71 2.76
N ALA A 292 20.18 21.89 3.10
CA ALA A 292 20.96 23.12 2.94
C ALA A 292 22.24 23.12 3.79
N LYS A 293 22.25 22.44 4.95
CA LYS A 293 23.41 22.35 5.85
C LYS A 293 24.39 21.25 5.45
N THR A 294 23.90 20.09 4.98
CA THR A 294 24.71 18.89 4.72
C THR A 294 25.08 18.70 3.26
N GLY A 295 24.43 19.42 2.33
CA GLY A 295 24.58 19.23 0.90
C GLY A 295 24.03 17.90 0.36
N ALA A 296 23.29 17.14 1.20
CA ALA A 296 22.65 15.90 0.83
C ALA A 296 21.27 16.14 0.16
N ASP A 297 20.73 15.13 -0.51
CA ASP A 297 19.35 15.18 -1.02
C ASP A 297 18.37 15.46 0.11
N GLY A 298 17.63 16.57 0.00
CA GLY A 298 16.74 17.09 1.04
C GLY A 298 15.47 16.27 1.24
N LYS A 299 15.64 15.00 1.58
CA LYS A 299 14.52 14.10 1.87
C LYS A 299 14.37 13.95 3.38
N SER A 300 13.15 14.08 3.88
CA SER A 300 12.77 13.60 5.21
C SER A 300 11.78 12.46 5.04
N TYR A 301 11.78 11.56 6.00
CA TYR A 301 10.77 10.51 6.05
C TYR A 301 9.70 10.89 7.06
N PHE A 302 8.46 10.89 6.61
CA PHE A 302 7.29 11.11 7.43
C PHE A 302 6.51 9.80 7.53
N LEU A 303 6.59 9.16 8.68
CA LEU A 303 5.90 7.92 8.96
C LEU A 303 4.55 8.25 9.60
N ASN A 304 3.50 8.23 8.79
CA ASN A 304 2.15 8.58 9.23
C ASN A 304 1.41 7.34 9.75
N ILE A 305 1.04 7.38 11.02
CA ILE A 305 0.41 6.28 11.74
C ILE A 305 -0.93 6.76 12.25
N LYS A 306 -2.00 6.15 11.79
CA LYS A 306 -3.33 6.44 12.30
C LYS A 306 -3.69 5.49 13.42
N GLY A 307 -4.10 6.04 14.55
CA GLY A 307 -4.42 5.27 15.75
C GLY A 307 -5.35 4.07 15.50
N PRO A 308 -6.52 4.25 14.88
CA PRO A 308 -7.45 3.15 14.63
C PRO A 308 -6.90 2.03 13.74
N GLU A 309 -5.98 2.35 12.80
CA GLU A 309 -5.39 1.37 11.87
C GLU A 309 -4.38 0.43 12.58
N LEU A 310 -3.77 0.90 13.68
CA LEU A 310 -2.88 0.06 14.49
C LEU A 310 -3.61 -0.89 15.43
N LEU A 311 -4.86 -0.57 15.79
CA LEU A 311 -5.65 -1.42 16.70
C LEU A 311 -6.05 -2.71 16.00
N ASN A 312 -5.36 -3.79 16.33
CA ASN A 312 -5.70 -5.13 15.86
C ASN A 312 -6.51 -5.89 16.94
N LYS A 313 -7.33 -6.84 16.49
CA LYS A 313 -8.12 -7.69 17.39
C LYS A 313 -7.28 -8.72 18.16
N TYR A 314 -6.06 -8.96 17.72
CA TYR A 314 -5.16 -9.94 18.33
C TYR A 314 -4.24 -9.28 19.35
N VAL A 315 -4.15 -9.87 20.53
CA VAL A 315 -3.27 -9.44 21.62
C VAL A 315 -1.81 -9.54 21.17
N GLY A 316 -1.02 -8.49 21.39
CA GLY A 316 0.40 -8.43 21.03
C GLY A 316 0.72 -7.92 19.61
N GLU A 317 -0.24 -7.90 18.69
CA GLU A 317 0.00 -7.39 17.32
C GLU A 317 0.20 -5.88 17.31
N THR A 318 -0.55 -5.13 18.09
CA THR A 318 -0.41 -3.67 18.17
C THR A 318 0.96 -3.26 18.73
N GLU A 319 1.46 -3.95 19.74
CA GLU A 319 2.80 -3.72 20.30
C GLU A 319 3.89 -4.09 19.29
N ARG A 320 3.70 -5.18 18.55
CA ARG A 320 4.61 -5.57 17.46
C ARG A 320 4.65 -4.49 16.40
N HIS A 321 3.51 -3.94 15.99
CA HIS A 321 3.43 -2.85 15.01
C HIS A 321 4.16 -1.60 15.50
N ILE A 322 3.99 -1.19 16.75
CA ILE A 322 4.72 -0.07 17.34
C ILE A 322 6.24 -0.31 17.26
N ARG A 323 6.72 -1.48 17.66
CA ARG A 323 8.14 -1.85 17.55
C ARG A 323 8.66 -1.75 16.11
N LEU A 324 7.91 -2.27 15.14
CA LEU A 324 8.28 -2.24 13.72
C LEU A 324 8.38 -0.81 13.18
N VAL A 325 7.43 0.07 13.56
CA VAL A 325 7.47 1.49 13.19
C VAL A 325 8.74 2.16 13.69
N PHE A 326 9.07 1.99 14.97
CA PHE A 326 10.28 2.59 15.53
C PHE A 326 11.56 1.93 15.00
N GLN A 327 11.56 0.64 14.72
CA GLN A 327 12.66 -0.03 14.03
C GLN A 327 12.87 0.59 12.63
N ARG A 328 11.80 0.79 11.87
CA ARG A 328 11.85 1.43 10.54
C ARG A 328 12.37 2.86 10.63
N ALA A 329 11.88 3.62 11.63
CA ALA A 329 12.38 4.96 11.88
C ALA A 329 13.89 4.96 12.17
N ARG A 330 14.39 4.02 12.96
CA ARG A 330 15.82 3.85 13.26
C ARG A 330 16.63 3.52 12.01
N GLU A 331 16.16 2.60 11.19
CA GLU A 331 16.83 2.21 9.94
C GLU A 331 17.00 3.41 9.00
N LYS A 332 15.96 4.23 8.86
CA LYS A 332 15.99 5.44 8.02
C LYS A 332 16.87 6.54 8.64
N ALA A 333 16.79 6.75 9.94
CA ALA A 333 17.59 7.75 10.66
C ALA A 333 19.09 7.43 10.67
N ALA A 334 19.47 6.15 10.67
CA ALA A 334 20.86 5.72 10.59
C ALA A 334 21.57 6.15 9.29
N ALA A 335 20.81 6.47 8.25
CA ALA A 335 21.32 7.06 7.01
C ALA A 335 21.58 8.59 7.12
N GLY A 336 21.43 9.21 8.32
CA GLY A 336 21.58 10.63 8.53
C GLY A 336 20.40 11.49 8.09
N THR A 337 19.28 10.87 7.74
CA THR A 337 18.07 11.55 7.27
C THR A 337 17.12 11.80 8.43
N PRO A 338 16.51 13.02 8.57
CA PRO A 338 15.50 13.27 9.59
C PRO A 338 14.27 12.39 9.37
N VAL A 339 13.79 11.77 10.44
CA VAL A 339 12.59 10.92 10.43
C VAL A 339 11.61 11.48 11.44
N ILE A 340 10.38 11.72 10.97
CA ILE A 340 9.27 12.10 11.83
C ILE A 340 8.29 10.92 11.91
N VAL A 341 8.09 10.44 13.14
CA VAL A 341 7.05 9.45 13.45
C VAL A 341 5.83 10.20 13.93
N PHE A 342 4.80 10.24 13.11
CA PHE A 342 3.58 10.96 13.39
C PHE A 342 2.44 10.01 13.77
N PHE A 343 1.93 10.18 14.98
CA PHE A 343 0.76 9.46 15.48
C PHE A 343 -0.47 10.37 15.37
N ASP A 344 -1.35 10.09 14.42
CA ASP A 344 -2.65 10.77 14.34
C ASP A 344 -3.68 10.06 15.23
N GLU A 345 -4.62 10.81 15.77
CA GLU A 345 -5.65 10.31 16.68
C GLU A 345 -5.08 9.48 17.84
N MET A 346 -4.01 10.00 18.49
CA MET A 346 -3.36 9.33 19.63
C MET A 346 -4.31 8.92 20.75
N ASP A 347 -5.39 9.67 20.94
CA ASP A 347 -6.43 9.39 21.92
C ASP A 347 -7.18 8.08 21.66
N SER A 348 -7.07 7.50 20.46
CA SER A 348 -7.61 6.17 20.16
C SER A 348 -6.74 5.03 20.70
N LEU A 349 -5.41 5.22 20.74
CA LEU A 349 -4.42 4.20 21.10
C LEU A 349 -3.98 4.26 22.56
N PHE A 350 -3.77 5.47 23.06
CA PHE A 350 -3.00 5.72 24.29
C PHE A 350 -3.88 6.33 25.39
N ARG A 351 -5.03 5.70 25.64
CA ARG A 351 -6.01 6.15 26.63
C ARG A 351 -5.53 5.96 28.06
N THR A 352 -6.06 6.80 28.95
CA THR A 352 -5.91 6.66 30.40
C THR A 352 -6.58 5.36 30.86
N ARG A 353 -5.88 4.59 31.70
CA ARG A 353 -6.33 3.30 32.22
C ARG A 353 -7.70 3.41 32.90
N GLY A 354 -8.60 2.50 32.56
CA GLY A 354 -9.93 2.39 33.22
C GLY A 354 -11.06 3.15 32.53
N SER A 355 -10.85 3.69 31.31
CA SER A 355 -11.88 4.44 30.57
C SER A 355 -12.72 3.61 29.58
N GLY A 356 -12.50 2.28 29.46
CA GLY A 356 -13.16 1.44 28.47
C GLY A 356 -13.23 -0.05 28.79
N VAL A 357 -13.92 -0.80 27.93
CA VAL A 357 -14.26 -2.23 28.09
C VAL A 357 -13.10 -3.19 27.77
N SER A 358 -11.95 -2.70 27.27
CA SER A 358 -10.81 -3.51 26.78
C SER A 358 -9.55 -3.25 27.60
N SER A 359 -9.54 -3.67 28.86
CA SER A 359 -8.44 -3.39 29.80
C SER A 359 -7.09 -4.05 29.44
N ASP A 360 -7.07 -5.13 28.69
CA ASP A 360 -5.84 -5.90 28.45
C ASP A 360 -4.95 -5.29 27.35
N VAL A 361 -5.54 -4.77 26.28
CA VAL A 361 -4.81 -4.13 25.18
C VAL A 361 -4.22 -2.77 25.62
N GLU A 362 -4.97 -1.99 26.42
CA GLU A 362 -4.51 -0.68 26.92
C GLU A 362 -3.34 -0.81 27.91
N ASN A 363 -3.24 -1.93 28.64
CA ASN A 363 -2.18 -2.15 29.63
C ASN A 363 -0.82 -2.43 29.03
N THR A 364 -0.71 -2.83 27.77
CA THR A 364 0.53 -3.25 27.12
C THR A 364 1.03 -2.24 26.08
N ILE A 365 0.12 -1.55 25.39
CA ILE A 365 0.45 -0.59 24.32
C ILE A 365 1.20 0.63 24.86
N VAL A 366 0.70 1.26 25.95
CA VAL A 366 1.33 2.46 26.53
C VAL A 366 2.75 2.16 27.00
N PRO A 367 3.03 1.10 27.80
CA PRO A 367 4.41 0.72 28.15
C PRO A 367 5.32 0.45 26.97
N GLN A 368 4.82 -0.17 25.89
CA GLN A 368 5.61 -0.40 24.68
C GLN A 368 6.01 0.91 24.01
N LEU A 369 5.07 1.83 23.80
CA LEU A 369 5.38 3.15 23.25
C LEU A 369 6.41 3.90 24.12
N LEU A 370 6.23 3.88 25.45
CA LEU A 370 7.15 4.52 26.37
C LEU A 370 8.57 3.94 26.26
N SER A 371 8.69 2.62 26.14
CA SER A 371 9.98 1.94 25.93
C SER A 371 10.64 2.36 24.63
N GLU A 372 9.86 2.50 23.56
CA GLU A 372 10.39 2.94 22.26
C GLU A 372 10.83 4.41 22.28
N ILE A 373 10.04 5.31 22.89
CA ILE A 373 10.41 6.74 23.02
C ILE A 373 11.61 6.90 23.95
N ASP A 374 11.68 6.18 25.06
CA ASP A 374 12.82 6.22 25.97
C ASP A 374 14.08 5.69 25.28
N GLY A 375 13.96 4.67 24.40
CA GLY A 375 15.04 4.12 23.58
C GLY A 375 15.53 5.04 22.45
N VAL A 376 14.80 6.12 22.13
CA VAL A 376 15.19 7.13 21.13
C VAL A 376 16.40 7.96 21.56
N GLU A 377 16.85 7.92 22.83
CA GLU A 377 18.07 8.64 23.28
C GLU A 377 19.35 8.30 22.48
N ALA A 378 19.37 7.15 21.81
CA ALA A 378 20.49 6.75 20.96
C ALA A 378 20.39 7.25 19.49
N LEU A 379 19.34 8.01 19.14
CA LEU A 379 19.04 8.35 17.75
C LEU A 379 18.90 9.85 17.59
N GLU A 380 19.94 10.45 17.04
CA GLU A 380 20.04 11.91 16.83
C GLU A 380 19.04 12.46 15.79
N ASN A 381 18.31 11.62 15.04
CA ASN A 381 17.51 12.07 13.89
C ASN A 381 16.05 11.59 13.86
N VAL A 382 15.49 11.13 14.98
CA VAL A 382 14.08 10.73 15.07
C VAL A 382 13.31 11.67 15.98
N LEU A 383 12.20 12.21 15.47
CA LEU A 383 11.26 13.04 16.24
C LEU A 383 9.89 12.36 16.26
N VAL A 384 9.27 12.30 17.42
CA VAL A 384 7.88 11.81 17.55
C VAL A 384 6.94 13.01 17.63
N ILE A 385 5.93 13.05 16.77
CA ILE A 385 4.85 14.04 16.84
C ILE A 385 3.54 13.30 17.06
N GLY A 386 2.85 13.61 18.12
CA GLY A 386 1.50 13.11 18.38
C GLY A 386 0.44 14.16 18.06
N ALA A 387 -0.69 13.75 17.49
CA ALA A 387 -1.87 14.59 17.33
C ALA A 387 -3.06 13.98 18.07
N SER A 388 -3.80 14.80 18.79
CA SER A 388 -5.01 14.38 19.51
C SER A 388 -6.09 15.44 19.46
N ASN A 389 -7.32 14.98 19.36
CA ASN A 389 -8.49 15.83 19.56
C ASN A 389 -8.87 15.94 21.05
N ARG A 390 -8.33 15.06 21.90
CA ARG A 390 -8.69 14.88 23.30
C ARG A 390 -7.47 14.61 24.18
N GLU A 391 -6.73 15.69 24.52
CA GLU A 391 -5.52 15.58 25.35
C GLU A 391 -5.75 14.93 26.72
N ASP A 392 -6.95 15.12 27.27
CA ASP A 392 -7.36 14.59 28.57
C ASP A 392 -7.52 13.06 28.58
N MET A 393 -7.68 12.45 27.42
CA MET A 393 -7.79 11.00 27.27
C MET A 393 -6.42 10.32 27.18
N ILE A 394 -5.35 11.08 26.87
CA ILE A 394 -4.00 10.53 26.74
C ILE A 394 -3.42 10.20 28.12
N ASP A 395 -2.78 9.03 28.25
CA ASP A 395 -2.11 8.65 29.50
C ASP A 395 -1.04 9.68 29.88
N PRO A 396 -1.11 10.26 31.10
CA PRO A 396 -0.17 11.27 31.55
C PRO A 396 1.29 10.81 31.54
N ALA A 397 1.58 9.51 31.55
CA ALA A 397 2.93 8.98 31.47
C ALA A 397 3.64 9.34 30.14
N ILE A 398 2.87 9.45 29.05
CA ILE A 398 3.40 9.82 27.73
C ILE A 398 3.80 11.30 27.71
N LEU A 399 3.12 12.13 28.48
CA LEU A 399 3.26 13.59 28.53
C LEU A 399 4.31 14.08 29.54
N ARG A 400 5.09 13.17 30.13
CA ARG A 400 6.15 13.51 31.10
C ARG A 400 7.39 14.07 30.38
N PRO A 401 8.19 14.91 31.08
CA PRO A 401 9.45 15.40 30.56
C PRO A 401 10.36 14.29 30.04
N GLY A 402 10.96 14.50 28.87
CA GLY A 402 11.79 13.52 28.17
C GLY A 402 11.02 12.57 27.25
N ARG A 403 9.72 12.82 27.00
CA ARG A 403 8.86 12.09 26.07
C ARG A 403 8.14 13.07 25.13
N LEU A 404 6.80 13.12 25.13
CA LEU A 404 6.05 14.19 24.44
C LEU A 404 5.88 15.39 25.39
N ASP A 405 6.98 16.05 25.68
CA ASP A 405 7.06 17.10 26.69
C ASP A 405 6.72 18.50 26.15
N VAL A 406 6.83 18.69 24.85
CA VAL A 406 6.37 19.92 24.20
C VAL A 406 4.90 19.77 23.81
N LYS A 407 4.05 20.62 24.36
CA LYS A 407 2.61 20.61 24.10
C LYS A 407 2.20 21.88 23.42
N ILE A 408 1.64 21.78 22.22
CA ILE A 408 1.20 22.92 21.43
C ILE A 408 -0.30 22.81 21.21
N LYS A 409 -1.02 23.80 21.71
CA LYS A 409 -2.47 23.88 21.55
C LYS A 409 -2.81 24.49 20.19
N ILE A 410 -3.53 23.73 19.39
CA ILE A 410 -4.10 24.20 18.13
C ILE A 410 -5.52 24.65 18.41
N GLU A 411 -5.77 25.94 18.31
CA GLU A 411 -7.07 26.52 18.59
C GLU A 411 -7.91 26.66 17.31
N ARG A 412 -9.19 26.94 17.48
CA ARG A 412 -10.05 27.33 16.35
C ARG A 412 -9.59 28.66 15.81
N PRO A 413 -9.67 28.89 14.48
CA PRO A 413 -9.29 30.18 13.92
C PRO A 413 -10.21 31.29 14.43
N ASP A 414 -9.62 32.38 14.85
CA ASP A 414 -10.32 33.65 15.03
C ASP A 414 -10.58 34.33 13.68
N ALA A 415 -11.15 35.53 13.66
CA ALA A 415 -11.46 36.23 12.43
C ALA A 415 -10.23 36.53 11.57
N GLU A 416 -9.07 36.81 12.20
CA GLU A 416 -7.81 37.07 11.50
C GLU A 416 -7.24 35.78 10.92
N GLY A 417 -7.21 34.72 11.71
CA GLY A 417 -6.79 33.38 11.27
C GLY A 417 -7.68 32.85 10.16
N ALA A 418 -8.99 33.07 10.24
CA ALA A 418 -9.89 32.69 9.15
C ALA A 418 -9.60 33.43 7.85
N ARG A 419 -9.31 34.74 7.90
CA ARG A 419 -8.88 35.50 6.72
C ARG A 419 -7.63 34.90 6.10
N ASP A 420 -6.62 34.61 6.91
CA ASP A 420 -5.39 34.00 6.43
C ASP A 420 -5.65 32.62 5.81
N ILE A 421 -6.50 31.78 6.42
CA ILE A 421 -6.89 30.49 5.84
C ILE A 421 -7.59 30.67 4.49
N PHE A 422 -8.54 31.62 4.38
CA PHE A 422 -9.21 31.90 3.11
C PHE A 422 -8.22 32.29 2.00
N THR A 423 -7.17 33.06 2.30
CA THR A 423 -6.15 33.46 1.31
C THR A 423 -5.42 32.27 0.69
N LYS A 424 -5.35 31.12 1.40
CA LYS A 424 -4.71 29.92 0.86
C LYS A 424 -5.57 29.22 -0.20
N TYR A 425 -6.87 29.42 -0.18
CA TYR A 425 -7.84 28.76 -1.08
C TYR A 425 -8.47 29.69 -2.11
N LEU A 426 -8.55 31.01 -1.81
CA LEU A 426 -9.05 32.05 -2.70
C LEU A 426 -7.88 32.86 -3.22
N VAL A 427 -7.43 32.53 -4.43
CA VAL A 427 -6.30 33.19 -5.10
C VAL A 427 -6.81 34.01 -6.30
N PRO A 428 -6.09 35.09 -6.70
CA PRO A 428 -6.52 35.96 -7.80
C PRO A 428 -6.65 35.26 -9.17
N ASP A 429 -6.00 34.12 -9.36
CA ASP A 429 -6.04 33.33 -10.60
C ASP A 429 -7.36 32.58 -10.81
N LEU A 430 -8.17 32.44 -9.74
CA LEU A 430 -9.48 31.81 -9.85
C LEU A 430 -10.42 32.64 -10.76
N PRO A 431 -11.31 32.00 -11.51
CA PRO A 431 -12.32 32.71 -12.28
C PRO A 431 -13.26 33.48 -11.33
N LEU A 432 -13.17 34.81 -11.35
CA LEU A 432 -14.00 35.73 -10.57
C LEU A 432 -15.10 36.31 -11.49
N HIS A 433 -16.30 36.48 -10.93
CA HIS A 433 -17.41 37.00 -11.70
C HIS A 433 -17.18 38.49 -12.07
N PRO A 434 -17.38 38.89 -13.35
CA PRO A 434 -17.10 40.24 -13.81
C PRO A 434 -17.83 41.34 -13.02
N GLY A 435 -19.05 41.05 -12.55
CA GLY A 435 -19.83 42.00 -11.73
C GLY A 435 -19.16 42.32 -10.41
N ASP A 436 -18.69 41.30 -9.71
CA ASP A 436 -17.99 41.45 -8.42
C ASP A 436 -16.63 42.14 -8.64
N VAL A 437 -15.91 41.82 -9.73
CA VAL A 437 -14.66 42.51 -10.08
C VAL A 437 -14.89 44.00 -10.31
N ALA A 438 -15.97 44.36 -10.99
CA ALA A 438 -16.33 45.76 -11.21
C ALA A 438 -16.71 46.48 -9.90
N GLU A 439 -17.42 45.81 -8.99
CA GLU A 439 -17.81 46.34 -7.68
C GLU A 439 -16.59 46.66 -6.80
N PHE A 440 -15.53 45.83 -6.84
CA PHE A 440 -14.29 46.02 -6.10
C PHE A 440 -13.22 46.80 -6.90
N GLY A 441 -13.60 47.61 -7.87
CA GLY A 441 -12.71 48.57 -8.54
C GLY A 441 -11.88 48.00 -9.70
N GLY A 442 -12.21 46.80 -10.20
CA GLY A 442 -11.56 46.20 -11.38
C GLY A 442 -10.26 45.46 -11.09
N ASP A 443 -9.77 45.50 -9.87
CA ASP A 443 -8.57 44.76 -9.44
C ASP A 443 -8.96 43.40 -8.86
N ARG A 444 -8.30 42.34 -9.35
CA ARG A 444 -8.57 40.94 -8.95
C ARG A 444 -8.19 40.67 -7.52
N GLN A 445 -7.05 41.24 -7.05
CA GLN A 445 -6.60 41.07 -5.66
C GLN A 445 -7.58 41.77 -4.71
N ALA A 446 -7.96 43.01 -5.00
CA ALA A 446 -8.95 43.77 -4.21
C ALA A 446 -10.31 43.03 -4.18
N THR A 447 -10.70 42.39 -5.29
CA THR A 447 -11.90 41.54 -5.33
C THR A 447 -11.79 40.35 -4.38
N VAL A 448 -10.70 39.59 -4.44
CA VAL A 448 -10.48 38.45 -3.54
C VAL A 448 -10.49 38.90 -2.07
N ASP A 449 -9.79 39.97 -1.75
CA ASP A 449 -9.77 40.54 -0.39
C ASP A 449 -11.17 41.00 0.07
N GLY A 450 -11.95 41.56 -0.84
CA GLY A 450 -13.35 41.91 -0.60
C GLY A 450 -14.24 40.70 -0.33
N LEU A 451 -14.14 39.66 -1.17
CA LEU A 451 -14.85 38.40 -0.99
C LEU A 451 -14.52 37.77 0.37
N ILE A 452 -13.23 37.69 0.72
CA ILE A 452 -12.78 37.14 2.00
C ILE A 452 -13.33 37.96 3.16
N ARG A 453 -13.17 39.28 3.11
CA ARG A 453 -13.65 40.17 4.17
C ARG A 453 -15.14 39.99 4.44
N THR A 454 -15.97 40.07 3.40
CA THR A 454 -17.43 39.93 3.53
C THR A 454 -17.81 38.54 4.08
N THR A 455 -17.12 37.49 3.63
CA THR A 455 -17.39 36.11 4.10
C THR A 455 -17.02 35.94 5.57
N VAL A 456 -15.84 36.42 5.99
CA VAL A 456 -15.40 36.35 7.39
C VAL A 456 -16.28 37.21 8.30
N GLU A 457 -16.64 38.43 7.88
CA GLU A 457 -17.59 39.23 8.63
C GLU A 457 -18.91 38.51 8.84
N ARG A 458 -19.44 37.84 7.79
CA ARG A 458 -20.67 37.03 7.91
C ARG A 458 -20.52 35.88 8.89
N MET A 459 -19.37 35.19 8.89
CA MET A 459 -19.14 34.02 9.76
C MET A 459 -18.95 34.39 11.24
N TYR A 460 -18.31 35.55 11.52
CA TYR A 460 -17.89 35.94 12.87
C TYR A 460 -18.84 36.94 13.57
N THR A 461 -19.82 37.49 12.85
CA THR A 461 -20.78 38.42 13.45
C THR A 461 -21.76 37.70 14.36
N GLU A 462 -21.95 38.21 15.58
CA GLU A 462 -22.97 37.75 16.52
C GLU A 462 -24.36 38.29 16.14
N SER A 463 -24.97 37.69 15.15
CA SER A 463 -26.32 38.02 14.69
C SER A 463 -27.29 36.90 15.00
N GLU A 464 -28.60 37.19 14.93
CA GLU A 464 -29.62 36.14 15.11
C GLU A 464 -29.52 35.03 14.08
N GLU A 465 -29.07 35.35 12.87
CA GLU A 465 -28.87 34.39 11.78
C GLU A 465 -27.67 33.48 11.98
N ASN A 466 -26.72 33.86 12.83
CA ASN A 466 -25.52 33.10 13.18
C ASN A 466 -25.65 32.31 14.47
N ARG A 467 -26.78 32.40 15.16
CA ARG A 467 -27.06 31.59 16.34
C ARG A 467 -27.12 30.11 15.92
N PHE A 468 -26.27 29.31 16.56
CA PHE A 468 -26.17 27.91 16.21
C PHE A 468 -26.83 27.01 17.27
N LEU A 469 -26.38 27.15 18.53
CA LEU A 469 -26.85 26.33 19.64
C LEU A 469 -27.14 27.20 20.88
N GLU A 470 -28.14 26.80 21.67
CA GLU A 470 -28.31 27.23 23.07
C GLU A 470 -27.91 26.08 23.97
N VAL A 471 -26.93 26.31 24.82
CA VAL A 471 -26.48 25.37 25.85
C VAL A 471 -26.95 25.81 27.22
N THR A 472 -27.41 24.85 28.06
CA THR A 472 -27.77 25.11 29.45
C THR A 472 -26.81 24.35 30.33
N TYR A 473 -26.19 25.04 31.28
CA TYR A 473 -25.24 24.50 32.23
C TYR A 473 -25.94 23.95 33.48
N ALA A 474 -25.24 23.14 34.27
CA ALA A 474 -25.78 22.54 35.49
C ALA A 474 -26.14 23.58 36.57
N ASN A 475 -25.57 24.75 36.54
CA ASN A 475 -25.88 25.88 37.38
C ASN A 475 -27.15 26.65 36.96
N GLY A 476 -27.76 26.29 35.82
CA GLY A 476 -28.95 26.92 35.24
C GLY A 476 -28.63 28.06 34.24
N ASP A 477 -27.39 28.45 34.10
CA ASP A 477 -26.99 29.48 33.14
C ASP A 477 -27.21 28.98 31.70
N LYS A 478 -27.57 29.92 30.83
CA LYS A 478 -27.75 29.67 29.39
C LYS A 478 -26.74 30.50 28.59
N GLU A 479 -26.18 29.86 27.60
CA GLU A 479 -25.24 30.51 26.65
C GLU A 479 -25.67 30.20 25.22
N ILE A 480 -25.58 31.19 24.38
CA ILE A 480 -25.80 31.04 22.92
C ILE A 480 -24.44 30.93 22.26
N LEU A 481 -24.23 29.84 21.54
CA LEU A 481 -23.05 29.61 20.72
C LEU A 481 -23.39 29.97 19.27
N TYR A 482 -22.46 30.67 18.64
CA TYR A 482 -22.57 31.18 17.28
C TYR A 482 -21.72 30.35 16.31
N PHE A 483 -21.85 30.57 15.01
CA PHE A 483 -21.03 29.92 13.99
C PHE A 483 -19.53 30.05 14.26
N LYS A 484 -19.06 31.21 14.70
CA LYS A 484 -17.66 31.46 15.02
C LYS A 484 -17.05 30.48 16.03
N ASP A 485 -17.89 29.96 16.94
CA ASP A 485 -17.45 29.06 18.03
C ASP A 485 -17.17 27.64 17.53
N PHE A 486 -17.57 27.32 16.30
CA PHE A 486 -17.42 26.00 15.68
C PHE A 486 -16.48 26.00 14.47
N ASN A 487 -16.09 27.15 13.97
CA ASN A 487 -15.26 27.26 12.78
C ASN A 487 -13.96 26.47 12.89
N SER A 488 -13.58 25.84 11.78
CA SER A 488 -12.31 25.13 11.65
C SER A 488 -11.71 25.39 10.26
N GLY A 489 -10.40 25.13 10.11
CA GLY A 489 -9.75 25.25 8.81
C GLY A 489 -10.39 24.37 7.73
N ALA A 490 -10.80 23.15 8.11
CA ALA A 490 -11.49 22.23 7.21
C ALA A 490 -12.86 22.76 6.75
N MET A 491 -13.64 23.37 7.66
CA MET A 491 -14.91 23.99 7.29
C MET A 491 -14.71 25.17 6.32
N ILE A 492 -13.69 26.00 6.55
CA ILE A 492 -13.36 27.11 5.64
C ILE A 492 -13.01 26.57 4.25
N GLN A 493 -12.23 25.51 4.16
CA GLN A 493 -11.92 24.84 2.88
C GLN A 493 -13.21 24.33 2.21
N ASN A 494 -14.08 23.63 2.94
CA ASN A 494 -15.34 23.13 2.43
C ASN A 494 -16.24 24.24 1.90
N ILE A 495 -16.30 25.38 2.62
CA ILE A 495 -17.07 26.56 2.18
C ILE A 495 -16.56 27.06 0.81
N VAL A 496 -15.24 27.19 0.67
CA VAL A 496 -14.64 27.64 -0.59
C VAL A 496 -14.90 26.65 -1.73
N ASP A 497 -14.71 25.36 -1.47
CA ASP A 497 -14.90 24.32 -2.49
C ASP A 497 -16.38 24.18 -2.89
N ARG A 498 -17.30 24.35 -1.94
CA ARG A 498 -18.74 24.41 -2.21
C ARG A 498 -19.09 25.64 -3.06
N ALA A 499 -18.56 26.81 -2.71
CA ALA A 499 -18.78 28.03 -3.46
C ALA A 499 -18.24 27.91 -4.91
N LYS A 500 -17.07 27.31 -5.11
CA LYS A 500 -16.52 27.01 -6.44
C LYS A 500 -17.44 26.08 -7.23
N LYS A 501 -18.00 25.03 -6.60
CA LYS A 501 -18.98 24.13 -7.25
C LYS A 501 -20.26 24.85 -7.63
N MET A 502 -20.77 25.75 -6.78
CA MET A 502 -21.93 26.58 -7.10
C MET A 502 -21.65 27.48 -8.30
N ALA A 503 -20.50 28.15 -8.34
CA ALA A 503 -20.11 29.00 -9.48
C ALA A 503 -19.99 28.20 -10.80
N ILE A 504 -19.51 26.97 -10.76
CA ILE A 504 -19.47 26.08 -11.92
C ILE A 504 -20.90 25.73 -12.37
N LYS A 505 -21.77 25.39 -11.42
CA LYS A 505 -23.17 25.03 -11.72
C LYS A 505 -23.93 26.21 -12.36
N ASP A 506 -23.83 27.39 -11.78
CA ASP A 506 -24.47 28.59 -12.33
C ASP A 506 -24.00 28.92 -13.76
N PHE A 507 -22.69 28.74 -14.01
CA PHE A 507 -22.14 28.90 -15.35
C PHE A 507 -22.74 27.89 -16.35
N LEU A 508 -22.90 26.64 -15.95
CA LEU A 508 -23.50 25.60 -16.80
C LEU A 508 -24.99 25.86 -17.04
N ASP A 509 -25.73 26.27 -15.99
CA ASP A 509 -27.16 26.56 -16.06
C ASP A 509 -27.43 27.80 -16.92
N SER A 510 -26.50 28.78 -16.97
CA SER A 510 -26.55 29.97 -17.84
C SER A 510 -26.22 29.69 -19.32
N LYS A 511 -26.19 28.43 -19.75
CA LYS A 511 -25.78 27.98 -21.09
C LYS A 511 -24.34 28.41 -21.46
N GLN A 512 -23.46 28.47 -20.48
CA GLN A 512 -22.04 28.85 -20.60
C GLN A 512 -21.82 30.31 -21.04
N ASP A 513 -22.71 31.23 -20.63
CA ASP A 513 -22.49 32.65 -20.81
C ASP A 513 -21.23 33.10 -20.06
N GLN A 514 -20.23 33.62 -20.80
CA GLN A 514 -18.95 34.07 -20.22
C GLN A 514 -19.10 35.21 -19.22
N ASN A 515 -20.19 36.00 -19.33
CA ASN A 515 -20.49 37.08 -18.40
C ASN A 515 -21.02 36.58 -17.04
N GLN A 516 -21.43 35.32 -16.96
CA GLN A 516 -21.88 34.66 -15.73
C GLN A 516 -20.80 33.71 -15.14
N LYS A 517 -19.63 33.67 -15.78
CA LYS A 517 -18.55 32.81 -15.34
C LYS A 517 -17.82 33.41 -14.15
N GLY A 518 -17.67 32.62 -13.09
CA GLY A 518 -16.78 32.94 -11.98
C GLY A 518 -17.44 32.94 -10.61
N LEU A 519 -16.58 32.96 -9.62
CA LEU A 519 -16.94 32.96 -8.20
C LEU A 519 -17.53 34.33 -7.81
N ARG A 520 -18.60 34.31 -7.03
CA ARG A 520 -19.27 35.48 -6.48
C ARG A 520 -19.31 35.45 -4.96
N VAL A 521 -19.50 36.64 -4.36
CA VAL A 521 -19.68 36.76 -2.91
C VAL A 521 -20.90 35.94 -2.44
N GLN A 522 -21.95 35.92 -3.23
CA GLN A 522 -23.18 35.18 -2.91
C GLN A 522 -22.97 33.68 -2.81
N HIS A 523 -22.08 33.09 -3.63
CA HIS A 523 -21.76 31.68 -3.55
C HIS A 523 -21.06 31.36 -2.23
N LEU A 524 -20.16 32.22 -1.76
CA LEU A 524 -19.47 32.05 -0.48
C LEU A 524 -20.44 32.18 0.71
N LEU A 525 -21.31 33.20 0.68
CA LEU A 525 -22.30 33.41 1.74
C LEU A 525 -23.30 32.24 1.84
N GLN A 526 -23.79 31.77 0.67
CA GLN A 526 -24.66 30.60 0.65
C GLN A 526 -23.94 29.33 1.10
N ALA A 527 -22.70 29.13 0.66
CA ALA A 527 -21.87 28.00 1.07
C ALA A 527 -21.64 27.98 2.60
N CYS A 528 -21.46 29.16 3.23
CA CYS A 528 -21.39 29.25 4.69
C CYS A 528 -22.64 28.72 5.36
N VAL A 529 -23.81 29.17 4.89
CA VAL A 529 -25.10 28.73 5.48
C VAL A 529 -25.30 27.23 5.30
N ASP A 530 -24.96 26.69 4.11
CA ASP A 530 -25.15 25.29 3.80
C ASP A 530 -24.17 24.40 4.61
N GLU A 531 -22.92 24.84 4.78
CA GLU A 531 -21.93 24.14 5.60
C GLU A 531 -22.37 24.02 7.06
N PHE A 532 -22.91 25.09 7.64
CA PHE A 532 -23.40 25.05 9.01
C PHE A 532 -24.70 24.25 9.17
N LYS A 533 -25.56 24.23 8.15
CA LYS A 533 -26.75 23.36 8.17
C LYS A 533 -26.40 21.88 8.11
N GLU A 534 -25.42 21.49 7.30
CA GLU A 534 -24.97 20.10 7.24
C GLU A 534 -24.28 19.67 8.54
N ASN A 535 -23.64 20.61 9.22
CA ASN A 535 -23.00 20.37 10.50
C ASN A 535 -23.98 20.46 11.69
N GLU A 536 -25.27 20.72 11.47
CA GLU A 536 -26.30 20.76 12.53
C GLU A 536 -26.41 19.41 13.28
N ASP A 537 -26.16 18.31 12.60
CA ASP A 537 -26.21 16.97 13.16
C ASP A 537 -24.91 16.56 13.89
N LEU A 538 -23.85 17.40 13.86
CA LEU A 538 -22.52 17.03 14.31
C LEU A 538 -22.32 16.89 15.83
N PRO A 539 -23.05 17.52 16.74
CA PRO A 539 -22.85 17.17 18.13
C PRO A 539 -23.73 15.98 18.54
N ASN A 540 -23.49 14.83 17.92
CA ASN A 540 -24.09 13.57 18.39
C ASN A 540 -23.46 13.03 19.68
N THR A 541 -22.59 13.80 20.32
CA THR A 541 -22.03 13.38 21.60
C THR A 541 -23.05 13.67 22.72
N THR A 542 -23.50 12.61 23.33
CA THR A 542 -24.32 12.66 24.57
C THR A 542 -23.44 12.94 25.79
N ASN A 543 -22.13 13.10 25.63
CA ASN A 543 -21.19 13.32 26.71
C ASN A 543 -21.10 14.82 27.06
N PRO A 544 -21.51 15.24 28.27
CA PRO A 544 -21.42 16.63 28.71
C PRO A 544 -20.02 17.22 28.68
N ASP A 545 -19.01 16.38 28.88
CA ASP A 545 -17.61 16.81 28.92
C ASP A 545 -17.08 17.18 27.53
N ASP A 546 -17.56 16.54 26.48
CA ASP A 546 -17.21 16.90 25.11
C ASP A 546 -17.77 18.27 24.75
N TRP A 547 -18.99 18.57 25.21
CA TRP A 547 -19.60 19.88 25.01
C TRP A 547 -18.93 21.01 25.80
N ALA A 548 -18.54 20.73 27.06
CA ALA A 548 -17.81 21.71 27.87
C ALA A 548 -16.48 22.13 27.20
N ARG A 549 -15.88 21.25 26.43
CA ARG A 549 -14.66 21.55 25.65
C ARG A 549 -14.94 22.33 24.37
N ILE A 550 -16.04 22.06 23.71
CA ILE A 550 -16.47 22.80 22.53
C ILE A 550 -16.77 24.26 22.91
N SER A 551 -17.47 24.47 24.01
CA SER A 551 -17.83 25.80 24.52
C SER A 551 -16.64 26.58 25.14
N GLY A 552 -15.52 25.91 25.43
CA GLY A 552 -14.33 26.54 26.02
C GLY A 552 -14.43 26.92 27.50
N LYS A 553 -15.58 26.74 28.15
CA LYS A 553 -15.76 26.96 29.60
C LYS A 553 -15.34 25.73 30.36
N LYS A 554 -14.16 25.76 30.96
CA LYS A 554 -13.67 24.67 31.81
C LYS A 554 -14.43 24.62 33.14
N GLY A 555 -15.03 23.47 33.42
CA GLY A 555 -15.56 23.13 34.76
C GLY A 555 -17.05 23.17 34.91
N GLU A 556 -17.82 23.66 33.95
CA GLU A 556 -19.28 23.66 34.04
C GLU A 556 -19.90 22.58 33.16
N ARG A 557 -20.74 21.74 33.75
CA ARG A 557 -21.41 20.62 33.08
C ARG A 557 -22.60 21.11 32.28
N ILE A 558 -22.64 20.83 30.96
CA ILE A 558 -23.77 21.09 30.09
C ILE A 558 -24.82 19.99 30.33
N VAL A 559 -26.06 20.38 30.62
CA VAL A 559 -27.19 19.46 30.92
C VAL A 559 -28.23 19.43 29.81
N PHE A 560 -28.29 20.49 28.96
CA PHE A 560 -29.28 20.57 27.92
C PHE A 560 -28.76 21.37 26.73
N ILE A 561 -29.08 20.92 25.49
CA ILE A 561 -28.69 21.56 24.25
C ILE A 561 -29.90 21.70 23.36
N ARG A 562 -30.04 22.89 22.74
CA ARG A 562 -31.09 23.20 21.77
C ARG A 562 -30.50 23.84 20.53
N THR A 563 -30.83 23.31 19.36
CA THR A 563 -30.44 23.90 18.07
C THR A 563 -31.33 25.12 17.77
N LEU A 564 -30.70 26.21 17.31
CA LEU A 564 -31.36 27.49 17.03
C LEU A 564 -31.42 27.86 15.53
N ILE A 565 -30.93 27.00 14.62
CA ILE A 565 -30.86 27.33 13.20
C ILE A 565 -32.26 27.61 12.64
N THR A 566 -32.43 28.83 12.14
CA THR A 566 -33.71 29.35 11.62
C THR A 566 -34.01 28.73 10.25
N GLY A 567 -34.89 27.74 10.22
CA GLY A 567 -35.33 27.10 8.96
C GLY A 567 -36.55 26.19 9.12
N LYS A 568 -36.84 25.76 10.32
CA LYS A 568 -38.10 25.06 10.66
C LYS A 568 -38.75 25.76 11.85
N GLN A 569 -39.81 26.54 11.61
CA GLN A 569 -40.79 26.84 12.65
C GLN A 569 -41.47 25.53 13.05
N GLY A 570 -40.84 24.83 13.90
CA GLY A 570 -41.34 23.64 14.56
C GLY A 570 -40.54 23.44 15.84
N THR A 571 -41.19 23.64 16.96
CA THR A 571 -40.72 23.32 18.29
C THR A 571 -40.32 21.85 18.36
N GLU A 572 -39.11 21.51 17.90
CA GLU A 572 -38.50 20.25 18.32
C GLU A 572 -38.07 20.41 19.78
N PRO A 573 -38.51 19.50 20.68
CA PRO A 573 -38.06 19.53 22.06
C PRO A 573 -36.53 19.35 22.06
N GLY A 574 -35.81 20.30 22.70
CA GLY A 574 -34.36 20.21 22.85
C GLY A 574 -33.99 18.87 23.47
N ARG A 575 -32.86 18.31 23.06
CA ARG A 575 -32.36 17.05 23.59
C ARG A 575 -31.79 17.25 24.99
N SER A 576 -32.35 16.56 25.98
CA SER A 576 -31.74 16.47 27.30
C SER A 576 -30.55 15.48 27.19
N ILE A 577 -29.44 15.85 27.77
CA ILE A 577 -28.28 14.96 27.89
C ILE A 577 -28.57 14.04 29.08
N GLU A 578 -28.94 12.80 28.81
CA GLU A 578 -29.17 11.81 29.88
C GLU A 578 -27.83 11.53 30.59
N GLN A 579 -27.93 11.52 31.93
CA GLN A 579 -26.84 11.03 32.76
C GLN A 579 -26.64 9.54 32.50
N VAL A 580 -25.48 9.15 31.99
CA VAL A 580 -24.99 7.79 32.22
C VAL A 580 -24.67 7.72 33.70
N SER A 581 -25.63 7.25 34.48
CA SER A 581 -25.43 6.92 35.87
C SER A 581 -24.43 5.76 35.93
N ASN A 582 -23.21 6.05 36.30
CA ASN A 582 -22.22 5.06 36.71
C ASN A 582 -22.68 4.48 38.06
N THR A 583 -23.66 3.59 38.01
CA THR A 583 -23.96 2.68 39.15
C THR A 583 -23.06 1.47 39.01
N GLY A 584 -21.76 1.67 39.20
CA GLY A 584 -20.84 0.61 39.57
C GLY A 584 -21.01 0.34 41.07
N GLN A 585 -21.94 -0.54 41.43
CA GLN A 585 -21.90 -1.20 42.74
C GLN A 585 -20.71 -2.16 42.73
N TYR A 586 -19.71 -1.81 43.50
CA TYR A 586 -18.73 -2.77 43.99
C TYR A 586 -19.40 -3.66 45.03
N LEU A 587 -19.52 -4.93 44.75
CA LEU A 587 -19.51 -6.03 45.71
C LEU A 587 -18.37 -6.98 45.32
#